data_e43db965353f8863086336b4afe7b1ef
#
_entry.id   e43db965353f8863086336b4afe7b1ef
#
_cell.length_a   1.000
_cell.length_b   1.000
_cell.length_c   1.000
_cell.angle_alpha   90.00
_cell.angle_beta   90.00
_cell.angle_gamma   90.00
#
_symmetry.space_group_name_H-M   'P 1'
#
loop_
_entity.id
_entity.type
_entity.pdbx_description
1 polymer ?
#
loop_
_entity_poly.entity_id
_entity_poly.type
_entity_poly.pdbx_seq_one_letter_code
_entity_poly.pdbx_strand_id
1 'polypeptide(L)'
;MKPSHFMNRVLLFVLLLVVGKGALSQERIDTLYYSRSGMTVRNPVFADYYRLALYPADAAGLKMFKDFYISGELRREGRFQTIDTLDDRRTVFDGDVVSYFKNGRMSEKSYYSKGLLEGEYRQYDENGTLKTRASYAGGELSGMYEAYNG
;
A
#
# COMPACT_ATOMS: atom_id res chain seq x y z
N MET A 1 -9.14 -14.86 -38.89
CA MET A 1 -8.88 -14.71 -37.42
C MET A 1 -8.32 -13.31 -37.16
N LYS A 2 -9.08 -12.44 -36.53
CA LYS A 2 -8.65 -11.08 -36.20
C LYS A 2 -8.01 -11.09 -34.79
N PRO A 3 -6.87 -10.46 -34.56
CA PRO A 3 -6.34 -10.31 -33.21
C PRO A 3 -7.15 -9.24 -32.45
N SER A 4 -7.62 -9.61 -31.25
CA SER A 4 -8.29 -8.73 -30.33
C SER A 4 -7.30 -7.71 -29.77
N HIS A 5 -7.54 -6.45 -30.05
CA HIS A 5 -6.83 -5.33 -29.44
C HIS A 5 -7.25 -5.21 -27.97
N PHE A 6 -6.44 -5.72 -27.07
CA PHE A 6 -6.47 -5.31 -25.68
C PHE A 6 -5.74 -3.94 -25.59
N MET A 7 -6.52 -2.90 -25.74
CA MET A 7 -5.98 -1.54 -25.76
C MET A 7 -5.83 -1.01 -24.35
N ASN A 8 -4.59 -0.89 -23.98
CA ASN A 8 -4.00 -0.22 -22.84
C ASN A 8 -4.67 1.16 -22.62
N ARG A 9 -5.59 1.27 -21.67
CA ARG A 9 -6.09 2.57 -21.20
C ARG A 9 -5.12 3.13 -20.18
N VAL A 10 -3.98 3.60 -20.66
CA VAL A 10 -3.20 4.59 -19.94
C VAL A 10 -4.01 5.88 -19.98
N LEU A 11 -4.64 6.23 -18.90
CA LEU A 11 -5.33 7.52 -18.76
C LEU A 11 -4.24 8.60 -18.62
N LEU A 12 -3.88 9.19 -19.74
CA LEU A 12 -2.99 10.34 -19.81
C LEU A 12 -3.79 11.56 -19.36
N PHE A 13 -3.65 11.96 -18.10
CA PHE A 13 -4.11 13.28 -17.65
C PHE A 13 -3.15 14.33 -18.21
N VAL A 14 -3.56 14.96 -19.31
CA VAL A 14 -2.90 16.18 -19.79
C VAL A 14 -3.34 17.32 -18.85
N LEU A 15 -2.42 17.74 -18.00
CA LEU A 15 -2.63 18.88 -17.12
C LEU A 15 -2.41 20.19 -17.91
N LEU A 16 -3.44 21.02 -17.99
CA LEU A 16 -3.39 22.34 -18.59
C LEU A 16 -2.54 23.28 -17.73
N LEU A 17 -1.43 23.77 -18.27
CA LEU A 17 -0.52 24.71 -17.61
C LEU A 17 -1.19 26.09 -17.50
N VAL A 18 -1.59 26.49 -16.31
CA VAL A 18 -1.86 27.90 -15.99
C VAL A 18 -0.61 28.48 -15.33
N VAL A 19 0.10 29.34 -16.06
CA VAL A 19 1.31 30.02 -15.57
C VAL A 19 0.90 31.14 -14.61
N GLY A 20 0.88 30.85 -13.32
CA GLY A 20 0.87 31.83 -12.23
C GLY A 20 2.19 31.74 -11.47
N LYS A 21 2.87 32.86 -11.24
CA LYS A 21 4.12 32.95 -10.47
C LYS A 21 3.91 32.57 -9.00
N GLY A 22 4.05 31.31 -8.70
CA GLY A 22 4.15 30.67 -7.42
C GLY A 22 4.49 29.23 -7.73
N ALA A 23 5.58 28.69 -7.16
CA ALA A 23 5.86 27.27 -7.27
C ALA A 23 4.72 26.51 -6.58
N LEU A 24 3.66 26.20 -7.32
CA LEU A 24 2.62 25.29 -6.85
C LEU A 24 3.30 23.94 -6.69
N SER A 25 3.49 23.53 -5.45
CA SER A 25 3.86 22.16 -5.17
C SER A 25 2.77 21.28 -5.80
N GLN A 26 3.18 20.37 -6.67
CA GLN A 26 2.26 19.49 -7.40
C GLN A 26 2.19 18.15 -6.67
N GLU A 27 0.99 17.58 -6.59
CA GLU A 27 0.84 16.19 -6.16
C GLU A 27 1.69 15.28 -7.04
N ARG A 28 2.41 14.35 -6.43
CA ARG A 28 3.26 13.38 -7.11
C ARG A 28 2.77 11.97 -6.81
N ILE A 29 2.70 11.15 -7.85
CA ILE A 29 2.43 9.72 -7.73
C ILE A 29 3.60 8.96 -8.33
N ASP A 30 4.27 8.16 -7.51
CA ASP A 30 5.31 7.24 -7.95
C ASP A 30 4.75 5.82 -8.08
N THR A 31 5.12 5.11 -9.13
CA THR A 31 4.78 3.70 -9.31
C THR A 31 6.02 2.84 -9.09
N LEU A 32 5.93 1.90 -8.16
CA LEU A 32 7.00 0.97 -7.81
C LEU A 32 6.51 -0.47 -7.98
N TYR A 33 7.29 -1.31 -8.64
CA TYR A 33 6.98 -2.71 -8.86
C TYR A 33 7.83 -3.59 -7.94
N TYR A 34 7.22 -4.58 -7.30
CA TYR A 34 7.87 -5.43 -6.31
C TYR A 34 7.70 -6.90 -6.63
N SER A 35 8.76 -7.68 -6.37
CA SER A 35 8.71 -9.12 -6.32
C SER A 35 7.98 -9.60 -5.06
N ARG A 36 7.68 -10.89 -4.99
CA ARG A 36 7.09 -11.53 -3.81
C ARG A 36 7.90 -11.30 -2.53
N SER A 37 9.23 -11.19 -2.62
CA SER A 37 10.11 -10.90 -1.50
C SER A 37 10.12 -9.44 -1.06
N GLY A 38 9.43 -8.54 -1.75
CA GLY A 38 9.40 -7.10 -1.45
C GLY A 38 10.53 -6.30 -2.08
N MET A 39 11.39 -6.92 -2.87
CA MET A 39 12.45 -6.21 -3.63
C MET A 39 11.86 -5.56 -4.87
N THR A 40 12.27 -4.32 -5.17
CA THR A 40 11.86 -3.67 -6.41
C THR A 40 12.37 -4.39 -7.64
N VAL A 41 11.55 -4.40 -8.68
CA VAL A 41 11.90 -4.94 -9.99
C VAL A 41 11.69 -3.87 -11.06
N ARG A 42 12.63 -3.75 -11.98
CA ARG A 42 12.56 -2.76 -13.07
C ARG A 42 11.56 -3.15 -14.16
N ASN A 43 11.43 -4.45 -14.40
CA ASN A 43 10.51 -4.97 -15.41
C ASN A 43 9.23 -5.48 -14.72
N PRO A 44 8.05 -4.87 -15.00
CA PRO A 44 6.77 -5.25 -14.40
C PRO A 44 6.40 -6.73 -14.59
N VAL A 45 6.92 -7.39 -15.62
CA VAL A 45 6.69 -8.82 -15.89
C VAL A 45 7.16 -9.72 -14.75
N PHE A 46 8.16 -9.26 -13.97
CA PHE A 46 8.70 -9.99 -12.82
C PHE A 46 8.10 -9.53 -11.49
N ALA A 47 7.09 -8.68 -11.51
CA ALA A 47 6.46 -8.19 -10.31
C ALA A 47 5.33 -9.12 -9.84
N ASP A 48 5.18 -9.27 -8.53
CA ASP A 48 4.03 -9.89 -7.87
C ASP A 48 2.96 -8.84 -7.50
N TYR A 49 3.38 -7.60 -7.27
CA TYR A 49 2.50 -6.46 -6.97
C TYR A 49 3.17 -5.13 -7.36
N TYR A 50 2.35 -4.08 -7.43
CA TYR A 50 2.86 -2.72 -7.62
C TYR A 50 2.25 -1.77 -6.60
N ARG A 51 2.99 -0.71 -6.28
CA ARG A 51 2.60 0.37 -5.37
C ARG A 51 2.40 1.66 -6.13
N LEU A 52 1.31 2.36 -5.83
CA LEU A 52 1.15 3.78 -6.08
C LEU A 52 1.45 4.53 -4.78
N ALA A 53 2.52 5.31 -4.77
CA ALA A 53 2.91 6.17 -3.65
C ALA A 53 2.46 7.61 -3.96
N LEU A 54 1.56 8.14 -3.13
CA LEU A 54 0.94 9.44 -3.32
C LEU A 54 1.60 10.44 -2.36
N TYR A 55 2.19 11.47 -2.93
CA TYR A 55 2.82 12.57 -2.20
C TYR A 55 1.95 13.82 -2.39
N PRO A 56 1.40 14.40 -1.32
CA PRO A 56 0.57 15.58 -1.42
C PRO A 56 1.38 16.79 -1.89
N ALA A 57 0.67 17.75 -2.49
CA ALA A 57 1.27 19.03 -2.88
C ALA A 57 1.73 19.84 -1.66
N ASP A 58 0.98 19.77 -0.57
CA ASP A 58 1.34 20.40 0.69
C ASP A 58 2.28 19.47 1.49
N ALA A 59 3.40 20.04 1.97
CA ALA A 59 4.38 19.33 2.80
C ALA A 59 3.79 18.80 4.12
N ALA A 60 2.72 19.42 4.63
CA ALA A 60 1.98 18.98 5.81
C ALA A 60 0.93 17.89 5.49
N GLY A 61 0.68 17.62 4.22
CA GLY A 61 -0.28 16.62 3.77
C GLY A 61 0.17 15.18 4.05
N LEU A 62 -0.80 14.28 4.14
CA LEU A 62 -0.55 12.87 4.44
C LEU A 62 -0.07 12.13 3.19
N LYS A 63 1.09 11.49 3.31
CA LYS A 63 1.59 10.56 2.29
C LYS A 63 0.83 9.25 2.39
N MET A 64 0.28 8.79 1.28
CA MET A 64 -0.53 7.58 1.21
C MET A 64 0.04 6.61 0.18
N PHE A 65 -0.24 5.33 0.35
CA PHE A 65 0.09 4.33 -0.66
C PHE A 65 -1.09 3.39 -0.89
N LYS A 66 -1.10 2.83 -2.10
CA LYS A 66 -1.95 1.69 -2.47
C LYS A 66 -1.12 0.67 -3.22
N ASP A 67 -1.11 -0.56 -2.73
CA ASP A 67 -0.52 -1.71 -3.40
C ASP A 67 -1.63 -2.48 -4.12
N PHE A 68 -1.32 -2.95 -5.30
CA PHE A 68 -2.22 -3.76 -6.10
C PHE A 68 -1.53 -5.06 -6.49
N TYR A 69 -2.24 -6.16 -6.49
CA TYR A 69 -1.82 -7.37 -7.18
C TYR A 69 -1.61 -7.05 -8.66
N ILE A 70 -0.75 -7.79 -9.35
CA ILE A 70 -0.53 -7.56 -10.80
C ILE A 70 -1.82 -7.78 -11.60
N SER A 71 -2.75 -8.57 -11.08
CA SER A 71 -4.10 -8.75 -11.65
C SER A 71 -5.03 -7.55 -11.46
N GLY A 72 -4.66 -6.56 -10.63
CA GLY A 72 -5.36 -5.26 -10.48
C GLY A 72 -6.16 -5.10 -9.20
N GLU A 73 -6.38 -6.15 -8.41
CA GLU A 73 -7.10 -6.05 -7.14
C GLU A 73 -6.26 -5.32 -6.09
N LEU A 74 -6.93 -4.53 -5.23
CA LEU A 74 -6.27 -3.87 -4.10
C LEU A 74 -5.70 -4.93 -3.15
N ARG A 75 -4.41 -4.80 -2.84
CA ARG A 75 -3.67 -5.70 -1.96
C ARG A 75 -3.44 -5.10 -0.58
N ARG A 76 -3.10 -3.81 -0.52
CA ARG A 76 -2.80 -3.11 0.74
C ARG A 76 -2.92 -1.61 0.53
N GLU A 77 -3.36 -0.89 1.53
CA GLU A 77 -3.35 0.57 1.53
C GLU A 77 -3.05 1.12 2.92
N GLY A 78 -2.60 2.36 2.98
CA GLY A 78 -2.30 3.01 4.24
C GLY A 78 -1.50 4.30 4.08
N ARG A 79 -0.90 4.73 5.19
CA ARG A 79 -0.04 5.91 5.26
C ARG A 79 1.42 5.52 5.49
N PHE A 80 2.33 6.40 5.08
CA PHE A 80 3.76 6.19 5.27
C PHE A 80 4.49 7.50 5.59
N GLN A 81 5.62 7.39 6.27
CA GLN A 81 6.60 8.47 6.43
C GLN A 81 7.61 8.45 5.28
N THR A 82 8.22 7.29 5.05
CA THR A 82 9.22 7.07 4.00
C THR A 82 9.02 5.74 3.31
N ILE A 83 9.26 5.70 2.00
CA ILE A 83 9.32 4.47 1.20
C ILE A 83 10.78 4.24 0.82
N ASP A 84 11.30 3.05 1.12
CA ASP A 84 12.54 2.58 0.53
C ASP A 84 12.24 2.10 -0.91
N THR A 85 12.90 2.71 -1.88
CA THR A 85 12.66 2.42 -3.30
C THR A 85 13.30 1.11 -3.78
N LEU A 86 14.04 0.42 -2.92
CA LEU A 86 14.71 -0.85 -3.23
C LEU A 86 14.05 -2.04 -2.53
N ASP A 87 13.51 -1.82 -1.31
CA ASP A 87 12.96 -2.89 -0.47
C ASP A 87 11.73 -2.42 0.30
N ASP A 88 10.54 -2.96 -0.05
CA ASP A 88 9.26 -2.63 0.61
C ASP A 88 9.30 -2.87 2.13
N ARG A 89 10.05 -3.86 2.60
CA ARG A 89 10.17 -4.19 4.03
C ARG A 89 10.79 -3.06 4.86
N ARG A 90 11.44 -2.09 4.23
CA ARG A 90 12.01 -0.89 4.85
C ARG A 90 11.09 0.33 4.77
N THR A 91 9.88 0.16 4.22
CA THR A 91 8.87 1.21 4.25
C THR A 91 8.50 1.53 5.70
N VAL A 92 8.60 2.79 6.08
CA VAL A 92 8.20 3.28 7.40
C VAL A 92 6.74 3.70 7.33
N PHE A 93 5.83 2.83 7.76
CA PHE A 93 4.41 3.12 7.84
C PHE A 93 4.10 4.05 9.02
N ASP A 94 3.00 4.84 8.92
CA ASP A 94 2.56 5.74 9.97
C ASP A 94 1.05 5.97 9.90
N GLY A 95 0.31 5.32 10.78
CA GLY A 95 -1.15 5.27 10.82
C GLY A 95 -1.73 3.92 10.43
N ASP A 96 -3.01 3.90 10.05
CA ASP A 96 -3.69 2.68 9.65
C ASP A 96 -3.08 2.09 8.37
N VAL A 97 -2.89 0.77 8.39
CA VAL A 97 -2.55 -0.05 7.23
C VAL A 97 -3.54 -1.21 7.16
N VAL A 98 -4.15 -1.38 5.99
CA VAL A 98 -5.12 -2.45 5.74
C VAL A 98 -4.65 -3.28 4.56
N SER A 99 -4.63 -4.60 4.72
CA SER A 99 -4.32 -5.56 3.66
C SER A 99 -5.56 -6.34 3.26
N TYR A 100 -5.58 -6.80 2.02
CA TYR A 100 -6.72 -7.50 1.43
C TYR A 100 -6.28 -8.77 0.71
N PHE A 101 -7.11 -9.77 0.71
CA PHE A 101 -7.03 -10.92 -0.18
C PHE A 101 -7.44 -10.54 -1.60
N LYS A 102 -7.13 -11.36 -2.59
CA LYS A 102 -7.56 -11.15 -3.98
C LYS A 102 -9.08 -11.12 -4.16
N ASN A 103 -9.82 -11.76 -3.27
CA ASN A 103 -11.29 -11.72 -3.27
C ASN A 103 -11.86 -10.38 -2.72
N GLY A 104 -11.00 -9.40 -2.38
CA GLY A 104 -11.36 -8.09 -1.85
C GLY A 104 -11.68 -8.06 -0.36
N ARG A 105 -11.68 -9.20 0.33
CA ARG A 105 -11.89 -9.23 1.78
C ARG A 105 -10.64 -8.82 2.53
N MET A 106 -10.82 -8.13 3.66
CA MET A 106 -9.74 -7.74 4.54
C MET A 106 -9.00 -8.97 5.06
N SER A 107 -7.67 -8.97 4.91
CA SER A 107 -6.78 -10.01 5.47
C SER A 107 -6.11 -9.56 6.75
N GLU A 108 -5.83 -8.24 6.88
CA GLU A 108 -5.13 -7.70 8.03
C GLU A 108 -5.53 -6.23 8.25
N LYS A 109 -5.63 -5.81 9.51
CA LYS A 109 -5.69 -4.42 9.91
C LYS A 109 -4.69 -4.18 11.02
N SER A 110 -3.86 -3.17 10.86
CA SER A 110 -2.81 -2.78 11.78
C SER A 110 -2.70 -1.26 11.84
N TYR A 111 -2.14 -0.76 12.93
CA TYR A 111 -1.78 0.64 13.10
C TYR A 111 -0.29 0.75 13.38
N TYR A 112 0.36 1.72 12.76
CA TYR A 112 1.79 1.97 12.91
C TYR A 112 2.03 3.39 13.42
N SER A 113 2.99 3.51 14.33
CA SER A 113 3.57 4.79 14.72
C SER A 113 5.05 4.75 14.42
N LYS A 114 5.52 5.62 13.51
CA LYS A 114 6.94 5.72 13.10
C LYS A 114 7.55 4.36 12.69
N GLY A 115 6.79 3.55 11.99
CA GLY A 115 7.22 2.24 11.49
C GLY A 115 7.08 1.08 12.47
N LEU A 116 6.67 1.33 13.71
CA LEU A 116 6.45 0.30 14.73
C LEU A 116 4.96 0.02 14.90
N LEU A 117 4.60 -1.25 15.02
CA LEU A 117 3.22 -1.64 15.35
C LEU A 117 2.80 -1.03 16.69
N GLU A 118 1.60 -0.44 16.70
CA GLU A 118 1.04 0.23 17.87
C GLU A 118 -0.46 -0.07 17.96
N GLY A 119 -0.98 -0.33 19.16
CA GLY A 119 -2.39 -0.61 19.38
C GLY A 119 -2.84 -1.97 18.87
N GLU A 120 -4.06 -2.06 18.36
CA GLU A 120 -4.69 -3.31 17.99
C GLU A 120 -4.27 -3.80 16.61
N TYR A 121 -3.92 -5.07 16.52
CA TYR A 121 -3.67 -5.84 15.31
C TYR A 121 -4.76 -6.90 15.12
N ARG A 122 -5.28 -7.05 13.91
CA ARG A 122 -6.26 -8.09 13.56
C ARG A 122 -5.87 -8.77 12.26
N GLN A 123 -6.00 -10.09 12.23
CA GLN A 123 -5.81 -10.91 11.02
C GLN A 123 -7.05 -11.78 10.78
N TYR A 124 -7.41 -11.94 9.52
CA TYR A 124 -8.59 -12.66 9.07
C TYR A 124 -8.21 -13.74 8.05
N ASP A 125 -9.07 -14.74 7.88
CA ASP A 125 -8.97 -15.68 6.76
C ASP A 125 -9.74 -15.16 5.52
N GLU A 126 -9.64 -15.90 4.41
CA GLU A 126 -10.30 -15.56 3.15
C GLU A 126 -11.84 -15.58 3.22
N ASN A 127 -12.42 -16.18 4.25
CA ASN A 127 -13.87 -16.15 4.51
C ASN A 127 -14.28 -14.91 5.31
N GLY A 128 -13.33 -14.16 5.87
CA GLY A 128 -13.54 -13.00 6.72
C GLY A 128 -13.65 -13.35 8.21
N THR A 129 -13.31 -14.58 8.60
CA THR A 129 -13.28 -15.01 10.00
C THR A 129 -12.04 -14.46 10.68
N LEU A 130 -12.19 -13.87 11.87
CA LEU A 130 -11.07 -13.39 12.67
C LEU A 130 -10.21 -14.58 13.11
N LYS A 131 -8.91 -14.52 12.82
CA LYS A 131 -7.92 -15.56 13.17
C LYS A 131 -7.00 -15.14 14.29
N THR A 132 -6.62 -13.87 14.30
CA THR A 132 -5.72 -13.35 15.34
C THR A 132 -6.15 -11.96 15.74
N ARG A 133 -6.13 -11.69 17.03
CA ARG A 133 -6.23 -10.37 17.63
C ARG A 133 -5.10 -10.19 18.62
N ALA A 134 -4.38 -9.10 18.53
CA ALA A 134 -3.24 -8.83 19.40
C ALA A 134 -3.14 -7.34 19.70
N SER A 135 -2.45 -6.99 20.78
CA SER A 135 -2.12 -5.60 21.11
C SER A 135 -0.61 -5.40 21.08
N TYR A 136 -0.16 -4.32 20.49
CA TYR A 136 1.24 -3.97 20.36
C TYR A 136 1.53 -2.59 20.97
N ALA A 137 2.73 -2.43 21.51
CA ALA A 137 3.29 -1.15 21.93
C ALA A 137 4.75 -1.09 21.50
N GLY A 138 5.13 -0.06 20.72
CA GLY A 138 6.49 0.11 20.24
C GLY A 138 7.04 -1.05 19.41
N GLY A 139 6.16 -1.79 18.71
CA GLY A 139 6.51 -2.96 17.89
C GLY A 139 6.57 -4.29 18.65
N GLU A 140 6.40 -4.27 19.96
CA GLU A 140 6.40 -5.47 20.80
C GLU A 140 4.98 -5.86 21.21
N LEU A 141 4.73 -7.16 21.36
CA LEU A 141 3.45 -7.66 21.87
C LEU A 141 3.21 -7.13 23.28
N SER A 142 2.11 -6.41 23.48
CA SER A 142 1.77 -5.76 24.74
C SER A 142 0.32 -6.04 25.11
N GLY A 143 0.10 -6.92 26.07
CA GLY A 143 -1.22 -7.26 26.57
C GLY A 143 -1.85 -8.46 25.87
N MET A 144 -3.04 -8.27 25.27
CA MET A 144 -3.85 -9.38 24.76
C MET A 144 -3.27 -9.99 23.48
N TYR A 145 -3.27 -11.32 23.46
CA TYR A 145 -3.08 -12.10 22.24
C TYR A 145 -4.13 -13.22 22.22
N GLU A 146 -4.91 -13.25 21.15
CA GLU A 146 -5.95 -14.27 20.94
C GLU A 146 -5.77 -14.89 19.55
N ALA A 147 -5.71 -16.21 19.49
CA ALA A 147 -5.73 -16.98 18.26
C ALA A 147 -7.03 -17.81 18.22
N TYR A 148 -7.77 -17.67 17.13
CA TYR A 148 -9.06 -18.34 16.95
C TYR A 148 -8.87 -19.53 15.98
N ASN A 149 -9.13 -20.73 16.48
CA ASN A 149 -9.23 -21.94 15.66
C ASN A 149 -10.66 -21.99 15.10
N GLY A 150 -10.81 -21.74 13.79
CA GLY A 150 -12.06 -21.92 13.08
C GLY A 150 -12.20 -23.34 12.59
#